data_fe529bbe14d0be7a8a8990e2b18bbfcc
#
_entry.id   fe529bbe14d0be7a8a8990e2b18bbfcc
#
_cell.length_a   1.000
_cell.length_b   1.000
_cell.length_c   1.000
_cell.angle_alpha   90.00
_cell.angle_beta   90.00
_cell.angle_gamma   90.00
#
_symmetry.space_group_name_H-M   'P 1'
#
loop_
_entity.id
_entity.type
_entity.pdbx_description
1 polymer ?
#
loop_
_entity_poly.entity_id
_entity_poly.type
_entity_poly.pdbx_seq_one_letter_code
_entity_poly.pdbx_strand_id
1 'polypeptide(L)'
;MKNRKKKVLLLPIVTMLLTLCNAYEIQAKESYSEYYPMGCHAYEVDTVNDSGNFDQKGCYASFAEASNAMKQLGDDAVVRHAASYSPSKIIAMNSGIAYSYPQREGGITLDVKQYGTDSIYAKTTYIEKHREIFYTSTDSYDGNGNGTIHGTVSGFDSVISLKNVDLVPFKFVKNNLSIYLGGNSINGEDPVPFLTKVRKTTYTVEQNGSYKELHFTAYKGWAVDGKVPAYAADLIIGPAASWMNVGTTYYSKNDYDFYSDMECRNYVGTYYNYYQFMPLRQKSNIPASAYNTFLQANNVSGSSKLWNTGEMFLEAQENYGINALMLFTQAVHESGWGTSALAMNRNNLFGWGAFDSNPNNAASFTSVAEGINIHAGKSLREYINTSDGRFFGSHFGNKESGISVKYASDAYYGLKIASLAYQFDKIYNDYDGNLTEYNSYPIGVIKNYGDAIYDSINGNVMYTTEYGSTYQRNYTVTVLAEKDGWYKIQSTDYLENGKKLDTAKKDFIKYDWNTNVGWIEKSHVELIAGLDVESEPTEIIGSAVVNVSGLRVRQGPGLGYAMVGYAQENGAYNVYDSKQADGYT
;
A
#
# COMPACT_ATOMS: atom_id res chain seq x y z
N MET A 1 35.92 -70.82 -9.73
CA MET A 1 35.90 -69.75 -10.76
C MET A 1 35.69 -68.40 -10.03
N LYS A 2 36.61 -67.49 -10.21
CA LYS A 2 36.88 -66.35 -9.30
C LYS A 2 35.89 -65.21 -9.45
N ASN A 3 35.18 -64.86 -8.34
CA ASN A 3 34.46 -63.60 -8.19
C ASN A 3 35.47 -62.42 -7.97
N ARG A 4 35.48 -61.47 -8.89
CA ARG A 4 36.16 -60.18 -8.67
C ARG A 4 35.12 -59.12 -8.20
N LYS A 5 35.22 -58.77 -6.92
CA LYS A 5 34.55 -57.61 -6.34
C LYS A 5 35.21 -56.33 -6.86
N LYS A 6 34.47 -55.48 -7.58
CA LYS A 6 34.86 -54.11 -7.88
C LYS A 6 34.69 -53.26 -6.62
N LYS A 7 35.75 -52.81 -6.04
CA LYS A 7 35.78 -51.71 -5.06
C LYS A 7 35.52 -50.40 -5.80
N VAL A 8 34.39 -49.73 -5.50
CA VAL A 8 34.17 -48.35 -5.90
C VAL A 8 34.89 -47.45 -4.89
N LEU A 9 35.83 -46.68 -5.42
CA LEU A 9 36.63 -45.71 -4.67
C LEU A 9 35.77 -44.46 -4.46
N LEU A 10 35.24 -44.30 -3.25
CA LEU A 10 34.63 -43.06 -2.77
C LEU A 10 35.68 -42.26 -2.04
N LEU A 11 36.29 -41.30 -2.72
CA LEU A 11 37.05 -40.17 -2.17
C LEU A 11 37.35 -39.21 -3.32
N PRO A 12 37.42 -37.89 -3.16
CA PRO A 12 36.97 -37.01 -2.10
C PRO A 12 36.17 -35.81 -2.66
N ILE A 13 34.90 -35.81 -2.47
CA ILE A 13 34.07 -34.60 -2.75
C ILE A 13 33.96 -33.72 -1.50
N VAL A 14 34.33 -34.24 -0.33
CA VAL A 14 34.24 -33.50 0.95
C VAL A 14 35.37 -32.50 1.14
N THR A 15 36.52 -32.69 0.49
CA THR A 15 37.69 -31.80 0.64
C THR A 15 37.62 -30.56 -0.24
N MET A 16 36.80 -30.52 -1.27
CA MET A 16 36.66 -29.37 -2.16
C MET A 16 35.58 -28.36 -1.70
N LEU A 17 34.69 -28.76 -0.82
CA LEU A 17 33.68 -27.84 -0.21
C LEU A 17 34.22 -27.11 1.04
N LEU A 18 35.31 -27.61 1.64
CA LEU A 18 35.94 -26.97 2.80
C LEU A 18 37.04 -25.96 2.42
N THR A 19 37.51 -25.97 1.17
CA THR A 19 38.45 -24.99 0.67
C THR A 19 37.81 -23.78 -0.04
N LEU A 20 36.53 -23.82 -0.31
CA LEU A 20 35.74 -22.66 -0.81
C LEU A 20 35.11 -21.80 0.30
N CYS A 21 35.14 -22.26 1.54
CA CYS A 21 34.70 -21.46 2.70
C CYS A 21 35.82 -20.66 3.39
N ASN A 22 37.09 -20.77 2.95
CA ASN A 22 38.21 -20.10 3.59
C ASN A 22 38.91 -19.02 2.72
N ALA A 23 38.21 -18.46 1.74
CA ALA A 23 38.71 -17.35 0.96
C ALA A 23 37.80 -16.11 1.01
N TYR A 24 36.96 -15.97 2.01
CA TYR A 24 36.62 -14.65 2.50
C TYR A 24 37.70 -14.30 3.55
N GLU A 25 38.80 -13.75 3.08
CA GLU A 25 39.62 -12.92 3.94
C GLU A 25 38.66 -11.93 4.61
N ILE A 26 38.60 -12.03 5.93
CA ILE A 26 38.08 -10.97 6.79
C ILE A 26 39.03 -9.80 6.52
N GLN A 27 38.69 -8.95 5.53
CA GLN A 27 39.32 -7.66 5.42
C GLN A 27 39.16 -6.99 6.78
N ALA A 28 40.31 -6.51 7.29
CA ALA A 28 40.35 -5.77 8.53
C ALA A 28 39.20 -4.74 8.51
N LYS A 29 38.44 -4.65 9.60
CA LYS A 29 37.35 -3.71 9.76
C LYS A 29 37.82 -2.30 9.43
N GLU A 30 37.47 -1.82 8.24
CA GLU A 30 37.68 -0.45 7.87
C GLU A 30 36.61 0.39 8.61
N SER A 31 37.06 1.40 9.35
CA SER A 31 36.13 2.29 10.04
C SER A 31 35.42 3.18 9.01
N TYR A 32 34.19 3.58 9.29
CA TYR A 32 33.45 4.50 8.41
C TYR A 32 34.25 5.80 8.11
N SER A 33 35.12 6.23 9.03
CA SER A 33 36.00 7.39 8.88
C SER A 33 37.04 7.25 7.75
N GLU A 34 37.35 6.05 7.29
CA GLU A 34 38.26 5.83 6.17
C GLU A 34 37.58 6.15 4.83
N TYR A 35 36.28 5.93 4.71
CA TYR A 35 35.53 6.22 3.48
C TYR A 35 35.11 7.69 3.35
N TYR A 36 34.78 8.33 4.49
CA TYR A 36 34.36 9.73 4.55
C TYR A 36 35.08 10.46 5.69
N PRO A 37 36.38 10.77 5.52
CA PRO A 37 37.14 11.46 6.55
C PRO A 37 36.50 12.82 6.87
N MET A 38 36.56 13.20 8.13
CA MET A 38 36.08 14.48 8.63
C MET A 38 37.26 15.32 9.10
N GLY A 39 37.23 16.61 8.77
CA GLY A 39 38.19 17.59 9.26
C GLY A 39 37.87 18.13 10.67
N CYS A 40 36.65 17.93 11.15
CA CYS A 40 36.14 18.44 12.43
C CYS A 40 36.10 17.36 13.50
N HIS A 41 36.30 17.76 14.77
CA HIS A 41 36.25 16.83 15.90
C HIS A 41 34.84 16.54 16.43
N ALA A 42 33.86 17.36 16.09
CA ALA A 42 32.47 17.19 16.50
C ALA A 42 31.53 17.23 15.29
N TYR A 43 30.95 18.36 14.99
CA TYR A 43 30.00 18.52 13.89
C TYR A 43 30.65 19.20 12.70
N GLU A 44 30.50 18.61 11.51
CA GLU A 44 30.96 19.17 10.26
C GLU A 44 29.76 19.44 9.35
N VAL A 45 29.73 20.66 8.81
CA VAL A 45 28.79 21.01 7.75
C VAL A 45 29.51 20.94 6.42
N ASP A 46 28.93 20.18 5.50
CA ASP A 46 29.47 19.95 4.16
C ASP A 46 28.45 20.25 3.09
N THR A 47 28.92 20.34 1.85
CA THR A 47 28.09 20.19 0.65
C THR A 47 28.56 18.99 -0.15
N VAL A 48 27.65 18.22 -0.69
CA VAL A 48 27.95 17.10 -1.58
C VAL A 48 28.22 17.64 -2.98
N ASN A 49 29.42 17.40 -3.52
CA ASN A 49 29.76 17.84 -4.87
C ASN A 49 29.31 16.85 -5.96
N ASP A 50 29.55 17.19 -7.24
CA ASP A 50 29.10 16.40 -8.38
C ASP A 50 29.74 15.01 -8.49
N SER A 51 30.85 14.78 -7.76
CA SER A 51 31.53 13.48 -7.69
C SER A 51 31.13 12.66 -6.45
N GLY A 52 30.24 13.17 -5.58
CA GLY A 52 29.82 12.50 -4.36
C GLY A 52 30.76 12.68 -3.18
N ASN A 53 31.72 13.60 -3.27
CA ASN A 53 32.59 13.95 -2.14
C ASN A 53 31.95 15.04 -1.28
N PHE A 54 32.37 15.09 -0.01
CA PHE A 54 31.92 16.08 0.97
C PHE A 54 32.93 17.23 1.02
N ASP A 55 32.48 18.43 0.63
CA ASP A 55 33.28 19.66 0.66
C ASP A 55 32.97 20.42 1.95
N GLN A 56 33.93 20.46 2.88
CA GLN A 56 33.79 21.10 4.19
C GLN A 56 33.45 22.59 4.08
N LYS A 57 32.42 23.03 4.81
CA LYS A 57 31.97 24.42 4.92
C LYS A 57 32.21 25.01 6.31
N GLY A 58 32.27 24.18 7.35
CA GLY A 58 32.57 24.62 8.69
C GLY A 58 32.54 23.53 9.74
N CYS A 59 33.18 23.83 10.88
CA CYS A 59 33.17 23.02 12.10
C CYS A 59 32.38 23.71 13.19
N TYR A 60 31.58 22.94 13.91
CA TYR A 60 30.67 23.46 14.95
C TYR A 60 30.76 22.61 16.21
N ALA A 61 30.53 23.26 17.37
CA ALA A 61 30.59 22.58 18.66
C ALA A 61 29.27 21.88 19.03
N SER A 62 28.16 22.31 18.43
CA SER A 62 26.84 21.74 18.71
C SER A 62 26.06 21.42 17.44
N PHE A 63 25.13 20.47 17.54
CA PHE A 63 24.19 20.12 16.46
C PHE A 63 23.33 21.34 16.05
N ALA A 64 22.89 22.15 17.02
CA ALA A 64 22.05 23.31 16.74
C ALA A 64 22.77 24.35 15.86
N GLU A 65 24.04 24.65 16.16
CA GLU A 65 24.85 25.56 15.35
C GLU A 65 25.09 24.99 13.95
N ALA A 66 25.48 23.72 13.86
CA ALA A 66 25.71 23.03 12.59
C ALA A 66 24.44 22.99 11.73
N SER A 67 23.29 22.62 12.31
CA SER A 67 22.01 22.58 11.63
C SER A 67 21.58 23.96 11.12
N ASN A 68 21.78 25.01 11.91
CA ASN A 68 21.50 26.38 11.47
C ASN A 68 22.41 26.84 10.33
N ALA A 69 23.70 26.49 10.36
CA ALA A 69 24.63 26.78 9.28
C ALA A 69 24.29 26.01 8.00
N MET A 70 23.97 24.72 8.12
CA MET A 70 23.53 23.89 7.00
C MET A 70 22.31 24.48 6.28
N LYS A 71 21.31 24.96 7.03
CA LYS A 71 20.07 25.56 6.47
C LYS A 71 20.33 26.83 5.65
N GLN A 72 21.47 27.50 5.81
CA GLN A 72 21.85 28.66 5.01
C GLN A 72 22.52 28.30 3.68
N LEU A 73 22.82 27.00 3.49
CA LEU A 73 23.42 26.47 2.27
C LEU A 73 22.34 25.86 1.36
N GLY A 74 22.72 25.48 0.17
CA GLY A 74 21.82 24.86 -0.81
C GLY A 74 21.39 23.45 -0.44
N ASP A 75 20.59 22.82 -1.32
CA ASP A 75 20.00 21.49 -1.13
C ASP A 75 21.01 20.38 -0.86
N ASP A 76 22.23 20.52 -1.37
CA ASP A 76 23.28 19.51 -1.24
C ASP A 76 24.01 19.57 0.12
N ALA A 77 23.56 20.43 1.05
CA ALA A 77 24.19 20.59 2.36
C ALA A 77 23.76 19.50 3.35
N VAL A 78 24.72 19.05 4.14
CA VAL A 78 24.56 18.01 5.17
C VAL A 78 25.28 18.41 6.46
N VAL A 79 24.84 17.82 7.59
CA VAL A 79 25.61 17.77 8.83
C VAL A 79 26.10 16.35 9.04
N ARG A 80 27.43 16.22 9.27
CA ARG A 80 28.06 14.97 9.70
C ARG A 80 28.55 15.09 11.15
N HIS A 81 28.62 13.96 11.85
CA HIS A 81 29.10 13.90 13.22
C HIS A 81 30.17 12.83 13.42
N ALA A 82 31.34 13.23 13.96
CA ALA A 82 32.51 12.35 14.09
C ALA A 82 32.29 11.16 15.03
N ALA A 83 31.48 11.36 16.10
CA ALA A 83 31.16 10.33 17.08
C ALA A 83 29.85 9.61 16.77
N SER A 84 29.28 9.79 15.57
CA SER A 84 28.01 9.19 15.19
C SER A 84 28.11 7.66 15.13
N TYR A 85 27.20 7.00 15.80
CA TYR A 85 26.91 5.58 15.59
C TYR A 85 26.05 5.35 14.35
N SER A 86 25.57 6.41 13.71
CA SER A 86 24.93 6.30 12.41
C SER A 86 25.94 5.86 11.36
N PRO A 87 25.68 4.78 10.68
CA PRO A 87 26.61 4.25 9.69
C PRO A 87 26.95 5.21 8.56
N SER A 88 26.03 6.08 8.17
CA SER A 88 26.25 7.10 7.13
C SER A 88 27.01 8.33 7.63
N LYS A 89 27.11 8.52 8.93
CA LYS A 89 27.58 9.73 9.58
C LYS A 89 26.84 11.02 9.19
N ILE A 90 25.96 10.97 8.22
CA ILE A 90 25.03 12.06 7.91
C ILE A 90 23.92 12.00 8.96
N ILE A 91 23.81 13.04 9.76
CA ILE A 91 22.80 13.16 10.82
C ILE A 91 21.69 14.15 10.48
N ALA A 92 21.94 15.06 9.53
CA ALA A 92 20.95 15.97 8.97
C ALA A 92 21.33 16.34 7.53
N MET A 93 20.36 16.76 6.75
CA MET A 93 20.53 17.26 5.37
C MET A 93 19.43 18.25 5.01
N ASN A 94 19.67 19.11 4.02
CA ASN A 94 18.64 20.02 3.53
C ASN A 94 17.63 19.34 2.61
N SER A 95 18.05 18.31 1.85
CA SER A 95 17.20 17.66 0.86
C SER A 95 17.66 16.23 0.58
N GLY A 96 16.74 15.27 0.70
CA GLY A 96 17.08 13.86 0.49
C GLY A 96 15.98 12.89 0.88
N ILE A 97 16.35 11.62 0.93
CA ILE A 97 15.52 10.52 1.38
C ILE A 97 16.22 9.75 2.51
N ALA A 98 15.45 9.02 3.27
CA ALA A 98 15.97 8.07 4.24
C ALA A 98 15.48 6.66 3.91
N TYR A 99 16.22 5.65 4.34
CA TYR A 99 15.82 4.24 4.25
C TYR A 99 15.76 3.61 5.63
N SER A 100 14.69 2.86 5.88
CA SER A 100 14.48 2.16 7.16
C SER A 100 15.45 0.99 7.33
N TYR A 101 16.01 0.89 8.55
CA TYR A 101 16.96 -0.16 8.92
C TYR A 101 16.76 -0.68 10.37
N PRO A 102 15.61 -1.29 10.69
CA PRO A 102 15.26 -1.71 12.05
C PRO A 102 16.20 -2.77 12.64
N GLN A 103 16.93 -3.52 11.81
CA GLN A 103 17.87 -4.55 12.27
C GLN A 103 19.03 -4.02 13.13
N ARG A 104 19.32 -2.72 13.09
CA ARG A 104 20.34 -2.11 13.94
C ARG A 104 20.02 -2.22 15.43
N GLU A 105 18.73 -2.27 15.77
CA GLU A 105 18.26 -2.48 17.14
C GLU A 105 17.66 -3.88 17.33
N GLY A 106 17.96 -4.84 16.43
CA GLY A 106 17.48 -6.21 16.50
C GLY A 106 16.01 -6.39 16.08
N GLY A 107 15.37 -5.35 15.54
CA GLY A 107 13.99 -5.40 15.08
C GLY A 107 13.84 -5.96 13.67
N ILE A 108 12.65 -6.51 13.37
CA ILE A 108 12.24 -6.92 12.02
C ILE A 108 11.54 -5.75 11.34
N THR A 109 10.78 -4.98 12.10
CA THR A 109 10.03 -3.81 11.64
C THR A 109 10.40 -2.59 12.47
N LEU A 110 10.19 -1.42 11.87
CA LEU A 110 10.37 -0.11 12.50
C LEU A 110 9.00 0.47 12.82
N ASP A 111 8.75 0.72 14.10
CA ASP A 111 7.57 1.45 14.55
C ASP A 111 7.71 2.93 14.21
N VAL A 112 6.64 3.49 13.66
CA VAL A 112 6.58 4.86 13.18
C VAL A 112 5.43 5.59 13.85
N LYS A 113 5.74 6.72 14.50
CA LYS A 113 4.76 7.55 15.21
C LYS A 113 4.38 8.76 14.37
N GLN A 114 3.16 9.27 14.60
CA GLN A 114 2.71 10.51 13.97
C GLN A 114 3.54 11.72 14.44
N TYR A 115 3.91 12.56 13.48
CA TYR A 115 4.62 13.81 13.76
C TYR A 115 3.72 14.82 14.51
N GLY A 116 4.33 15.61 15.38
CA GLY A 116 3.67 16.72 16.08
C GLY A 116 2.68 16.34 17.17
N THR A 117 2.67 15.07 17.61
CA THR A 117 1.79 14.64 18.71
C THR A 117 2.51 13.73 19.71
N ASP A 118 2.41 14.11 20.98
CA ASP A 118 2.85 13.31 22.14
C ASP A 118 1.70 12.52 22.76
N SER A 119 0.51 12.57 22.17
CA SER A 119 -0.68 11.88 22.67
C SER A 119 -0.51 10.37 22.65
N ILE A 120 -1.02 9.69 23.69
CA ILE A 120 -1.17 8.24 23.71
C ILE A 120 -2.12 7.72 22.60
N TYR A 121 -2.93 8.60 22.05
CA TYR A 121 -3.81 8.34 20.91
C TYR A 121 -3.17 8.66 19.56
N ALA A 122 -1.87 9.02 19.55
CA ALA A 122 -1.15 9.27 18.33
C ALA A 122 -1.26 8.06 17.40
N LYS A 123 -1.56 8.34 16.13
CA LYS A 123 -1.54 7.34 15.09
C LYS A 123 -0.16 6.72 15.01
N THR A 124 -0.10 5.41 14.92
CA THR A 124 1.15 4.66 14.71
C THR A 124 0.99 3.70 13.56
N THR A 125 2.07 3.49 12.81
CA THR A 125 2.20 2.42 11.82
C THR A 125 3.56 1.75 11.99
N TYR A 126 3.89 0.81 11.14
CA TYR A 126 5.18 0.16 11.14
C TYR A 126 5.59 -0.18 9.71
N ILE A 127 6.89 -0.23 9.47
CA ILE A 127 7.46 -0.55 8.15
C ILE A 127 8.59 -1.57 8.30
N GLU A 128 8.75 -2.37 7.28
CA GLU A 128 9.88 -3.28 7.19
C GLU A 128 11.18 -2.54 6.79
N LYS A 129 12.28 -3.27 6.77
CA LYS A 129 13.58 -2.76 6.33
C LYS A 129 13.57 -2.31 4.87
N HIS A 130 14.49 -1.38 4.55
CA HIS A 130 14.77 -0.91 3.20
C HIS A 130 13.56 -0.26 2.52
N ARG A 131 12.71 0.44 3.30
CA ARG A 131 11.63 1.25 2.78
C ARG A 131 12.02 2.71 2.73
N GLU A 132 11.67 3.35 1.64
CA GLU A 132 11.90 4.77 1.43
C GLU A 132 11.06 5.61 2.39
N ILE A 133 11.69 6.63 2.92
CA ILE A 133 11.09 7.68 3.75
C ILE A 133 11.46 8.99 3.08
N PHE A 134 10.48 9.80 2.72
CA PHE A 134 10.76 11.16 2.27
C PHE A 134 11.22 11.98 3.47
N TYR A 135 12.48 12.42 3.47
CA TYR A 135 13.07 13.15 4.58
C TYR A 135 12.64 14.62 4.56
N THR A 136 12.30 15.16 5.71
CA THR A 136 11.94 16.57 5.90
C THR A 136 12.98 17.31 6.75
N SER A 137 13.30 16.77 7.93
CA SER A 137 14.27 17.38 8.85
C SER A 137 14.85 16.36 9.83
N THR A 138 15.94 16.71 10.48
CA THR A 138 16.35 16.12 11.74
C THR A 138 15.95 17.06 12.85
N ASP A 139 15.05 16.61 13.73
CA ASP A 139 14.42 17.44 14.75
C ASP A 139 15.23 17.49 16.03
N SER A 140 15.93 16.40 16.35
CA SER A 140 16.77 16.30 17.54
C SER A 140 17.97 15.41 17.30
N TYR A 141 19.07 15.72 17.98
CA TYR A 141 20.26 14.88 18.05
C TYR A 141 21.06 15.19 19.33
N ASP A 142 21.39 14.16 20.12
CA ASP A 142 22.00 14.30 21.46
C ASP A 142 23.53 14.22 21.47
N GLY A 143 24.16 14.06 20.30
CA GLY A 143 25.60 13.88 20.19
C GLY A 143 26.10 12.46 20.47
N ASN A 144 25.24 11.54 20.91
CA ASN A 144 25.56 10.14 21.23
C ASN A 144 24.90 9.14 20.26
N GLY A 145 24.43 9.62 19.12
CA GLY A 145 23.76 8.79 18.13
C GLY A 145 22.24 8.69 18.28
N ASN A 146 21.66 9.26 19.37
CA ASN A 146 20.21 9.32 19.49
C ASN A 146 19.68 10.61 18.86
N GLY A 147 18.59 10.47 18.14
CA GLY A 147 17.92 11.57 17.48
C GLY A 147 16.67 11.12 16.77
N THR A 148 15.93 12.09 16.27
CA THR A 148 14.71 11.84 15.52
C THR A 148 14.72 12.61 14.21
N ILE A 149 14.21 11.99 13.17
CA ILE A 149 13.88 12.65 11.90
C ILE A 149 12.38 12.84 11.79
N HIS A 150 11.99 13.92 11.13
CA HIS A 150 10.69 14.13 10.55
C HIS A 150 10.71 13.65 9.10
N GLY A 151 9.74 12.85 8.69
CA GLY A 151 9.65 12.36 7.32
C GLY A 151 8.30 11.76 7.00
N THR A 152 8.05 11.53 5.71
CA THR A 152 6.80 10.94 5.22
C THR A 152 7.04 9.53 4.70
N VAL A 153 6.26 8.58 5.19
CA VAL A 153 6.27 7.17 4.78
C VAL A 153 4.96 6.85 4.08
N SER A 154 4.97 6.78 2.74
CA SER A 154 3.77 6.47 1.95
C SER A 154 2.53 7.19 2.52
N GLY A 155 2.56 8.53 2.52
CA GLY A 155 1.54 9.43 3.04
C GLY A 155 1.57 9.70 4.55
N PHE A 156 2.16 8.83 5.36
CA PHE A 156 2.16 8.99 6.81
C PHE A 156 3.24 9.98 7.28
N ASP A 157 2.82 11.14 7.78
CA ASP A 157 3.69 12.15 8.36
C ASP A 157 4.20 11.70 9.74
N SER A 158 5.52 11.57 9.90
CA SER A 158 6.07 10.73 10.94
C SER A 158 7.33 11.24 11.62
N VAL A 159 7.51 10.80 12.88
CA VAL A 159 8.76 10.89 13.64
C VAL A 159 9.39 9.50 13.70
N ILE A 160 10.67 9.43 13.35
CA ILE A 160 11.40 8.17 13.26
C ILE A 160 12.76 8.32 13.94
N SER A 161 13.20 7.27 14.66
CA SER A 161 14.54 7.24 15.27
C SER A 161 15.63 7.27 14.20
N LEU A 162 16.55 8.21 14.34
CA LEU A 162 17.70 8.38 13.45
C LEU A 162 18.62 7.14 13.41
N LYS A 163 18.68 6.35 14.49
CA LYS A 163 19.43 5.10 14.54
C LYS A 163 18.94 4.06 13.54
N ASN A 164 17.65 4.08 13.23
CA ASN A 164 16.98 3.09 12.40
C ASN A 164 16.84 3.50 10.94
N VAL A 165 17.58 4.53 10.51
CA VAL A 165 17.53 5.01 9.13
C VAL A 165 18.92 5.34 8.60
N ASP A 166 19.07 5.30 7.28
CA ASP A 166 20.19 5.87 6.54
C ASP A 166 19.72 7.08 5.77
N LEU A 167 20.40 8.22 5.94
CA LEU A 167 20.10 9.46 5.23
C LEU A 167 20.90 9.53 3.92
N VAL A 168 20.21 9.85 2.83
CA VAL A 168 20.80 9.93 1.48
C VAL A 168 20.39 11.26 0.83
N PRO A 169 21.34 12.20 0.66
CA PRO A 169 21.08 13.44 -0.08
C PRO A 169 20.66 13.18 -1.52
N PHE A 170 19.71 13.96 -2.04
CA PHE A 170 19.25 13.81 -3.43
C PHE A 170 20.35 13.96 -4.45
N LYS A 171 21.45 14.63 -4.14
CA LYS A 171 22.63 14.73 -5.02
C LYS A 171 23.13 13.36 -5.49
N PHE A 172 23.20 12.38 -4.58
CA PHE A 172 23.61 11.02 -4.92
C PHE A 172 22.63 10.35 -5.87
N VAL A 173 21.34 10.56 -5.67
CA VAL A 173 20.27 9.99 -6.51
C VAL A 173 20.28 10.61 -7.91
N LYS A 174 20.28 11.96 -7.98
CA LYS A 174 20.25 12.73 -9.23
C LYS A 174 21.43 12.41 -10.16
N ASN A 175 22.63 12.36 -9.58
CA ASN A 175 23.85 12.15 -10.34
C ASN A 175 24.22 10.67 -10.49
N ASN A 176 23.34 9.74 -10.05
CA ASN A 176 23.59 8.28 -10.10
C ASN A 176 24.92 7.87 -9.41
N LEU A 177 25.27 8.56 -8.34
CA LEU A 177 26.48 8.32 -7.56
C LEU A 177 26.28 7.17 -6.58
N SER A 178 27.42 6.54 -6.22
CA SER A 178 27.45 5.58 -5.12
C SER A 178 27.74 6.28 -3.80
N ILE A 179 27.13 5.79 -2.74
CA ILE A 179 27.31 6.29 -1.37
C ILE A 179 27.64 5.12 -0.45
N TYR A 180 28.49 5.36 0.56
CA TYR A 180 28.70 4.42 1.65
C TYR A 180 27.61 4.58 2.69
N LEU A 181 26.83 3.51 2.88
CA LEU A 181 25.81 3.40 3.94
C LEU A 181 26.26 2.34 4.95
N GLY A 182 25.67 2.37 6.13
CA GLY A 182 26.06 1.43 7.15
C GLY A 182 25.37 0.08 7.05
N GLY A 183 26.15 -0.97 7.34
CA GLY A 183 25.68 -2.33 7.52
C GLY A 183 25.09 -2.58 8.91
N ASN A 184 24.72 -3.84 9.15
CA ASN A 184 24.25 -4.28 10.48
C ASN A 184 25.39 -4.23 11.50
N SER A 185 25.08 -3.78 12.71
CA SER A 185 25.84 -4.15 13.89
C SER A 185 25.62 -5.65 14.15
N ILE A 186 26.66 -6.46 14.08
CA ILE A 186 26.59 -7.88 14.42
C ILE A 186 27.37 -8.07 15.72
N ASN A 187 26.70 -8.59 16.75
CA ASN A 187 27.32 -8.90 18.05
C ASN A 187 27.99 -7.71 18.78
N GLY A 188 27.45 -6.50 18.63
CA GLY A 188 28.00 -5.30 19.28
C GLY A 188 29.26 -4.73 18.61
N GLU A 189 29.59 -5.20 17.44
CA GLU A 189 30.66 -4.65 16.59
C GLU A 189 30.12 -3.50 15.73
N ASP A 190 30.98 -2.52 15.41
CA ASP A 190 30.63 -1.41 14.54
C ASP A 190 30.14 -1.92 13.19
N PRO A 191 29.06 -1.33 12.63
CA PRO A 191 28.57 -1.73 11.32
C PRO A 191 29.62 -1.43 10.25
N VAL A 192 29.87 -2.42 9.39
CA VAL A 192 30.78 -2.26 8.25
C VAL A 192 30.05 -1.49 7.14
N PRO A 193 30.56 -0.32 6.72
CA PRO A 193 29.99 0.42 5.60
C PRO A 193 30.07 -0.39 4.30
N PHE A 194 29.07 -0.26 3.46
CA PHE A 194 29.04 -0.85 2.12
C PHE A 194 28.70 0.20 1.08
N LEU A 195 29.35 0.11 -0.08
CA LEU A 195 29.11 1.00 -1.20
C LEU A 195 27.83 0.59 -1.93
N THR A 196 26.93 1.53 -2.16
CA THR A 196 25.67 1.27 -2.86
C THR A 196 25.26 2.43 -3.74
N LYS A 197 24.44 2.15 -4.75
CA LYS A 197 23.62 3.18 -5.42
C LYS A 197 22.23 3.18 -4.81
N VAL A 198 21.64 4.36 -4.80
CA VAL A 198 20.29 4.57 -4.29
C VAL A 198 19.38 5.07 -5.41
N ARG A 199 18.12 4.68 -5.39
CA ARG A 199 17.10 5.09 -6.35
C ARG A 199 15.89 5.63 -5.62
N LYS A 200 15.25 6.63 -6.20
CA LYS A 200 13.99 7.20 -5.73
C LYS A 200 12.81 6.39 -6.29
N THR A 201 11.79 6.20 -5.50
CA THR A 201 10.48 5.70 -5.95
C THR A 201 9.87 6.63 -6.99
N THR A 202 9.34 6.06 -8.06
CA THR A 202 8.82 6.80 -9.23
C THR A 202 7.48 6.26 -9.71
N TYR A 203 6.75 7.13 -10.40
CA TYR A 203 5.55 6.82 -11.16
C TYR A 203 5.78 7.25 -12.61
N THR A 204 5.73 6.32 -13.55
CA THR A 204 5.95 6.59 -14.97
C THR A 204 4.67 6.29 -15.74
N VAL A 205 4.35 7.14 -16.72
CA VAL A 205 3.18 6.93 -17.57
C VAL A 205 3.58 6.20 -18.84
N GLU A 206 2.96 5.06 -19.07
CA GLU A 206 3.19 4.23 -20.26
C GLU A 206 1.96 4.22 -21.17
N GLN A 207 2.20 4.14 -22.50
CA GLN A 207 1.11 3.97 -23.45
C GLN A 207 0.81 2.49 -23.63
N ASN A 208 -0.45 2.11 -23.49
CA ASN A 208 -0.90 0.75 -23.78
C ASN A 208 -2.12 0.80 -24.71
N GLY A 209 -1.90 0.52 -26.00
CA GLY A 209 -2.95 0.67 -27.00
C GLY A 209 -3.50 2.10 -27.05
N SER A 210 -4.78 2.27 -26.80
CA SER A 210 -5.49 3.55 -26.81
C SER A 210 -5.49 4.29 -25.49
N TYR A 211 -5.03 3.68 -24.38
CA TYR A 211 -5.07 4.26 -23.02
C TYR A 211 -3.69 4.35 -22.38
N LYS A 212 -3.60 5.11 -21.31
CA LYS A 212 -2.38 5.35 -20.55
C LYS A 212 -2.43 4.56 -19.23
N GLU A 213 -1.31 3.93 -18.88
CA GLU A 213 -1.15 3.20 -17.63
C GLU A 213 -0.14 3.89 -16.72
N LEU A 214 -0.38 3.81 -15.42
CA LEU A 214 0.52 4.32 -14.40
C LEU A 214 1.37 3.17 -13.85
N HIS A 215 2.66 3.28 -14.09
CA HIS A 215 3.67 2.30 -13.67
C HIS A 215 4.39 2.82 -12.41
N PHE A 216 4.31 2.06 -11.34
CA PHE A 216 4.95 2.35 -10.06
C PHE A 216 6.22 1.53 -9.91
N THR A 217 7.34 2.19 -9.61
CA THR A 217 8.63 1.54 -9.38
C THR A 217 9.22 1.99 -8.05
N ALA A 218 9.46 1.04 -7.15
CA ALA A 218 10.16 1.25 -5.89
C ALA A 218 11.32 0.28 -5.74
N TYR A 219 12.38 0.73 -5.08
CA TYR A 219 13.59 -0.04 -4.90
C TYR A 219 13.81 -0.41 -3.44
N LYS A 220 14.55 -1.50 -3.21
CA LYS A 220 15.15 -1.77 -1.89
C LYS A 220 16.18 -0.68 -1.63
N GLY A 221 16.35 -0.28 -0.37
CA GLY A 221 17.18 0.87 -0.02
C GLY A 221 18.62 0.79 -0.48
N TRP A 222 19.16 -0.44 -0.61
CA TRP A 222 20.57 -0.60 -0.96
C TRP A 222 20.88 -1.97 -1.58
N ALA A 223 22.00 -2.03 -2.29
CA ALA A 223 22.67 -3.25 -2.75
C ALA A 223 24.18 -3.10 -2.55
N VAL A 224 24.86 -4.19 -2.25
CA VAL A 224 26.32 -4.20 -2.06
C VAL A 224 27.09 -3.99 -3.37
N ASP A 225 28.36 -3.67 -3.27
CA ASP A 225 29.32 -3.56 -4.39
C ASP A 225 28.95 -2.48 -5.43
N GLY A 226 28.34 -1.38 -5.00
CA GLY A 226 27.98 -0.27 -5.88
C GLY A 226 26.91 -0.63 -6.93
N LYS A 227 26.21 -1.76 -6.78
CA LYS A 227 25.14 -2.17 -7.67
C LYS A 227 23.88 -1.35 -7.46
N VAL A 228 22.98 -1.41 -8.44
CA VAL A 228 21.63 -0.86 -8.30
C VAL A 228 20.81 -1.81 -7.43
N PRO A 229 20.05 -1.31 -6.43
CA PRO A 229 19.18 -2.13 -5.62
C PRO A 229 18.14 -2.87 -6.47
N ALA A 230 17.74 -4.06 -6.02
CA ALA A 230 16.63 -4.78 -6.60
C ALA A 230 15.31 -4.02 -6.36
N TYR A 231 14.31 -4.30 -7.17
CA TYR A 231 12.97 -3.78 -6.96
C TYR A 231 12.37 -4.28 -5.64
N ALA A 232 11.72 -3.37 -4.92
CA ALA A 232 10.80 -3.68 -3.85
C ALA A 232 9.38 -3.85 -4.40
N ALA A 233 9.06 -3.07 -5.44
CA ALA A 233 7.86 -3.18 -6.25
C ALA A 233 8.16 -2.63 -7.66
N ASP A 234 7.54 -3.26 -8.67
CA ASP A 234 7.63 -2.88 -10.09
C ASP A 234 6.29 -3.29 -10.70
N LEU A 235 5.35 -2.34 -10.78
CA LEU A 235 3.92 -2.62 -10.89
C LEU A 235 3.21 -1.65 -11.83
N ILE A 236 2.36 -2.16 -12.70
CA ILE A 236 1.33 -1.34 -13.34
C ILE A 236 0.13 -1.31 -12.39
N ILE A 237 -0.20 -0.12 -11.89
CA ILE A 237 -1.15 0.03 -10.77
C ILE A 237 -2.56 0.46 -11.21
N GLY A 238 -2.75 0.85 -12.47
CA GLY A 238 -4.04 1.28 -13.00
C GLY A 238 -3.92 2.24 -14.18
N PRO A 239 -5.04 2.78 -14.65
CA PRO A 239 -5.03 3.87 -15.62
C PRO A 239 -4.32 5.10 -15.05
N ALA A 240 -3.60 5.83 -15.90
CA ALA A 240 -3.03 7.13 -15.53
C ALA A 240 -4.11 8.23 -15.61
N ALA A 241 -3.97 9.27 -14.79
CA ALA A 241 -4.85 10.42 -14.84
C ALA A 241 -4.81 11.11 -16.23
N SER A 242 -5.91 11.75 -16.63
CA SER A 242 -6.03 12.40 -17.94
C SER A 242 -4.95 13.46 -18.18
N TRP A 243 -4.56 14.21 -17.15
CA TRP A 243 -3.53 15.26 -17.19
C TRP A 243 -2.09 14.72 -17.19
N MET A 244 -1.85 13.46 -16.86
CA MET A 244 -0.52 12.86 -16.91
C MET A 244 -0.09 12.59 -18.36
N ASN A 245 1.20 12.78 -18.66
CA ASN A 245 1.75 12.65 -20.00
C ASN A 245 2.58 11.37 -20.15
N VAL A 246 2.39 10.66 -21.26
CA VAL A 246 3.16 9.44 -21.60
C VAL A 246 4.66 9.75 -21.63
N GLY A 247 5.45 8.84 -21.08
CA GLY A 247 6.91 8.94 -20.97
C GLY A 247 7.40 9.90 -19.88
N THR A 248 6.48 10.52 -19.13
CA THR A 248 6.85 11.41 -18.01
C THR A 248 6.95 10.62 -16.71
N THR A 249 7.98 10.93 -15.93
CA THR A 249 8.16 10.44 -14.57
C THR A 249 7.62 11.45 -13.57
N TYR A 250 6.82 10.98 -12.66
CA TYR A 250 6.26 11.72 -11.54
C TYR A 250 6.76 11.15 -10.21
N TYR A 251 6.67 11.97 -9.16
CA TYR A 251 7.05 11.62 -7.80
C TYR A 251 5.87 11.90 -6.87
N SER A 252 5.79 11.14 -5.78
CA SER A 252 4.76 11.32 -4.76
C SER A 252 5.32 10.97 -3.37
N LYS A 253 4.76 11.60 -2.33
CA LYS A 253 5.02 11.28 -0.93
C LYS A 253 3.90 10.45 -0.30
N ASN A 254 2.71 10.47 -0.94
CA ASN A 254 1.46 9.99 -0.36
C ASN A 254 0.63 9.13 -1.34
N ASP A 255 1.18 8.80 -2.51
CA ASP A 255 0.56 7.99 -3.57
C ASP A 255 -0.60 8.67 -4.32
N TYR A 256 -0.95 9.91 -3.99
CA TYR A 256 -2.06 10.64 -4.64
C TYR A 256 -1.75 12.09 -5.04
N ASP A 257 -0.83 12.80 -4.37
CA ASP A 257 -0.32 14.10 -4.82
C ASP A 257 0.97 13.91 -5.60
N PHE A 258 0.97 14.37 -6.85
CA PHE A 258 2.06 14.15 -7.79
C PHE A 258 2.86 15.41 -8.05
N TYR A 259 4.17 15.21 -8.25
CA TYR A 259 5.17 16.25 -8.46
C TYR A 259 6.02 15.92 -9.66
N SER A 260 6.53 16.96 -10.37
CA SER A 260 7.43 16.79 -11.52
C SER A 260 8.91 16.66 -11.13
N ASP A 261 9.26 16.85 -9.86
CA ASP A 261 10.62 16.76 -9.33
C ASP A 261 10.68 15.80 -8.13
N MET A 262 11.85 15.19 -7.91
CA MET A 262 12.03 14.20 -6.85
C MET A 262 12.02 14.78 -5.44
N GLU A 263 12.22 16.09 -5.30
CA GLU A 263 12.09 16.82 -4.05
C GLU A 263 10.63 17.11 -3.68
N CYS A 264 9.70 16.76 -4.55
CA CYS A 264 8.27 17.02 -4.37
C CYS A 264 7.96 18.49 -4.03
N ARG A 265 8.53 19.42 -4.79
CA ARG A 265 8.30 20.88 -4.69
C ARG A 265 7.35 21.39 -5.77
N ASN A 266 7.46 20.86 -6.99
CA ASN A 266 6.67 21.29 -8.14
C ASN A 266 5.44 20.39 -8.28
N TYR A 267 4.40 20.72 -7.51
CA TYR A 267 3.11 20.03 -7.57
C TYR A 267 2.47 20.15 -8.96
N VAL A 268 1.94 19.05 -9.49
CA VAL A 268 1.32 18.99 -10.82
C VAL A 268 -0.13 18.53 -10.79
N GLY A 269 -0.57 17.83 -9.75
CA GLY A 269 -1.96 17.43 -9.62
C GLY A 269 -2.18 16.31 -8.61
N THR A 270 -3.44 16.14 -8.21
CA THR A 270 -3.89 15.04 -7.36
C THR A 270 -4.61 14.00 -8.21
N TYR A 271 -4.31 12.73 -7.95
CA TYR A 271 -4.98 11.58 -8.55
C TYR A 271 -4.97 10.41 -7.58
N TYR A 272 -6.14 9.99 -7.15
CA TYR A 272 -6.32 8.81 -6.33
C TYR A 272 -6.44 7.56 -7.20
N ASN A 273 -5.56 6.58 -7.02
CA ASN A 273 -5.69 5.29 -7.68
C ASN A 273 -6.97 4.60 -7.21
N TYR A 274 -7.88 4.34 -8.14
CA TYR A 274 -9.22 3.82 -7.83
C TYR A 274 -9.18 2.54 -7.00
N TYR A 275 -8.41 1.53 -7.42
CA TYR A 275 -8.36 0.24 -6.71
C TYR A 275 -7.68 0.32 -5.34
N GLN A 276 -6.72 1.25 -5.17
CA GLN A 276 -6.04 1.46 -3.89
C GLN A 276 -6.97 2.08 -2.84
N PHE A 277 -7.82 3.02 -3.27
CA PHE A 277 -8.72 3.76 -2.40
C PHE A 277 -10.17 3.29 -2.45
N MET A 278 -10.48 2.26 -3.24
CA MET A 278 -11.82 1.69 -3.36
C MET A 278 -12.29 1.09 -2.03
N PRO A 279 -13.44 1.54 -1.49
CA PRO A 279 -13.98 0.99 -0.25
C PRO A 279 -14.28 -0.51 -0.40
N LEU A 280 -13.95 -1.31 0.60
CA LEU A 280 -14.35 -2.72 0.61
C LEU A 280 -15.88 -2.89 0.72
N ARG A 281 -16.60 -1.85 1.19
CA ARG A 281 -18.05 -1.74 1.15
C ARG A 281 -18.54 -1.27 -0.22
N GLN A 282 -17.96 -1.84 -1.27
CA GLN A 282 -18.40 -1.70 -2.66
C GLN A 282 -18.58 -3.09 -3.25
N LYS A 283 -19.73 -3.36 -3.83
CA LYS A 283 -20.04 -4.67 -4.40
C LYS A 283 -19.31 -4.86 -5.72
N SER A 284 -18.52 -5.94 -5.86
CA SER A 284 -17.94 -6.32 -7.15
C SER A 284 -19.02 -6.93 -8.04
N ASN A 285 -18.99 -6.56 -9.33
CA ASN A 285 -19.90 -7.05 -10.35
C ASN A 285 -19.25 -8.10 -11.26
N ILE A 286 -18.03 -8.53 -10.96
CA ILE A 286 -17.30 -9.54 -11.74
C ILE A 286 -17.83 -10.94 -11.41
N PRO A 287 -18.25 -11.74 -12.41
CA PRO A 287 -18.81 -13.07 -12.18
C PRO A 287 -17.73 -14.09 -11.78
N ALA A 288 -18.14 -15.16 -11.08
CA ALA A 288 -17.26 -16.21 -10.57
C ALA A 288 -16.37 -16.87 -11.65
N SER A 289 -16.86 -17.00 -12.88
CA SER A 289 -16.11 -17.59 -14.00
C SER A 289 -14.84 -16.80 -14.35
N ALA A 290 -14.84 -15.48 -14.15
CA ALA A 290 -13.71 -14.61 -14.46
C ALA A 290 -12.48 -14.91 -13.58
N TYR A 291 -12.66 -15.43 -12.38
CA TYR A 291 -11.57 -15.75 -11.45
C TYR A 291 -10.64 -16.82 -12.00
N ASN A 292 -11.21 -17.88 -12.60
CA ASN A 292 -10.41 -18.89 -13.28
C ASN A 292 -9.74 -18.36 -14.55
N THR A 293 -10.41 -17.50 -15.30
CA THR A 293 -9.81 -16.84 -16.48
C THR A 293 -8.59 -16.03 -16.10
N PHE A 294 -8.65 -15.28 -15.01
CA PHE A 294 -7.51 -14.53 -14.46
C PHE A 294 -6.34 -15.45 -14.08
N LEU A 295 -6.60 -16.55 -13.37
CA LEU A 295 -5.58 -17.52 -13.00
C LEU A 295 -4.93 -18.15 -14.24
N GLN A 296 -5.74 -18.50 -15.25
CA GLN A 296 -5.27 -19.07 -16.52
C GLN A 296 -4.36 -18.10 -17.28
N ALA A 297 -4.77 -16.83 -17.40
CA ALA A 297 -4.01 -15.79 -18.08
C ALA A 297 -2.65 -15.54 -17.43
N ASN A 298 -2.55 -15.75 -16.12
CA ASN A 298 -1.31 -15.64 -15.35
C ASN A 298 -0.53 -16.96 -15.24
N ASN A 299 -0.87 -17.97 -16.00
CA ASN A 299 -0.22 -19.30 -16.02
C ASN A 299 -0.14 -19.95 -14.61
N VAL A 300 -1.14 -19.73 -13.78
CA VAL A 300 -1.18 -20.29 -12.42
C VAL A 300 -1.33 -21.81 -12.51
N SER A 301 -0.51 -22.53 -11.74
CA SER A 301 -0.55 -24.00 -11.70
C SER A 301 -1.95 -24.51 -11.37
N GLY A 302 -2.41 -25.56 -12.06
CA GLY A 302 -3.70 -26.22 -11.79
C GLY A 302 -3.80 -26.83 -10.38
N SER A 303 -2.68 -26.96 -9.65
CA SER A 303 -2.67 -27.38 -8.26
C SER A 303 -2.97 -26.25 -7.27
N SER A 304 -2.97 -24.97 -7.72
CA SER A 304 -3.27 -23.83 -6.86
C SER A 304 -4.62 -23.98 -6.15
N LYS A 305 -4.65 -23.59 -4.89
CA LYS A 305 -5.87 -23.58 -4.07
C LYS A 305 -6.87 -22.49 -4.44
N LEU A 306 -6.52 -21.59 -5.37
CA LEU A 306 -7.40 -20.54 -5.86
C LEU A 306 -8.30 -20.97 -7.02
N TRP A 307 -8.03 -22.12 -7.67
CA TRP A 307 -8.90 -22.62 -8.73
C TRP A 307 -10.30 -22.95 -8.22
N ASN A 308 -11.30 -22.52 -8.99
CA ASN A 308 -12.73 -22.75 -8.72
C ASN A 308 -13.22 -22.13 -7.38
N THR A 309 -12.60 -21.02 -6.96
CA THR A 309 -12.99 -20.31 -5.72
C THR A 309 -13.85 -19.07 -5.95
N GLY A 310 -14.11 -18.68 -7.21
CA GLY A 310 -14.87 -17.46 -7.53
C GLY A 310 -16.20 -17.34 -6.77
N GLU A 311 -17.00 -18.42 -6.78
CA GLU A 311 -18.28 -18.45 -6.03
C GLU A 311 -18.07 -18.26 -4.51
N MET A 312 -16.99 -18.79 -3.93
CA MET A 312 -16.68 -18.65 -2.50
C MET A 312 -16.38 -17.20 -2.13
N PHE A 313 -15.70 -16.45 -3.00
CA PHE A 313 -15.43 -15.02 -2.80
C PHE A 313 -16.69 -14.18 -2.96
N LEU A 314 -17.52 -14.49 -3.95
CA LEU A 314 -18.83 -13.83 -4.12
C LEU A 314 -19.78 -14.13 -2.95
N GLU A 315 -19.80 -15.36 -2.44
CA GLU A 315 -20.57 -15.70 -1.23
C GLU A 315 -20.07 -14.93 0.00
N ALA A 316 -18.75 -14.77 0.17
CA ALA A 316 -18.18 -13.95 1.24
C ALA A 316 -18.56 -12.48 1.09
N GLN A 317 -18.63 -11.94 -0.13
CA GLN A 317 -19.13 -10.60 -0.41
C GLN A 317 -20.57 -10.44 0.03
N GLU A 318 -21.46 -11.35 -0.37
CA GLU A 318 -22.89 -11.29 0.01
C GLU A 318 -23.09 -11.43 1.51
N ASN A 319 -22.32 -12.28 2.17
CA ASN A 319 -22.46 -12.52 3.60
C ASN A 319 -21.86 -11.43 4.48
N TYR A 320 -20.69 -10.88 4.10
CA TYR A 320 -19.90 -10.03 5.01
C TYR A 320 -19.68 -8.61 4.48
N GLY A 321 -20.19 -8.29 3.29
CA GLY A 321 -20.08 -6.94 2.72
C GLY A 321 -18.65 -6.55 2.36
N ILE A 322 -17.84 -7.48 1.85
CA ILE A 322 -16.46 -7.22 1.44
C ILE A 322 -16.35 -7.48 -0.06
N ASN A 323 -15.89 -6.48 -0.81
CA ASN A 323 -15.68 -6.59 -2.25
C ASN A 323 -14.93 -7.88 -2.63
N ALA A 324 -15.54 -8.72 -3.46
CA ALA A 324 -15.04 -10.05 -3.81
C ALA A 324 -13.73 -9.98 -4.60
N LEU A 325 -13.57 -9.02 -5.52
CA LEU A 325 -12.34 -8.83 -6.27
C LEU A 325 -11.18 -8.48 -5.34
N MET A 326 -11.38 -7.51 -4.45
CA MET A 326 -10.33 -7.06 -3.53
C MET A 326 -9.94 -8.16 -2.53
N LEU A 327 -10.91 -8.92 -2.04
CA LEU A 327 -10.66 -10.08 -1.18
C LEU A 327 -9.87 -11.19 -1.91
N PHE A 328 -10.22 -11.44 -3.18
CA PHE A 328 -9.50 -12.41 -4.01
C PHE A 328 -8.07 -11.98 -4.31
N THR A 329 -7.87 -10.72 -4.70
CA THR A 329 -6.51 -10.20 -5.01
C THR A 329 -5.62 -10.17 -3.77
N GLN A 330 -6.20 -9.94 -2.59
CA GLN A 330 -5.50 -10.13 -1.33
C GLN A 330 -5.10 -11.60 -1.14
N ALA A 331 -5.99 -12.56 -1.39
CA ALA A 331 -5.68 -13.98 -1.30
C ALA A 331 -4.58 -14.39 -2.30
N VAL A 332 -4.60 -13.86 -3.52
CA VAL A 332 -3.54 -14.07 -4.52
C VAL A 332 -2.19 -13.62 -3.98
N HIS A 333 -2.12 -12.41 -3.43
CA HIS A 333 -0.90 -11.83 -2.88
C HIS A 333 -0.36 -12.63 -1.68
N GLU A 334 -1.19 -12.85 -0.68
CA GLU A 334 -0.81 -13.48 0.60
C GLU A 334 -0.43 -14.96 0.45
N SER A 335 -1.06 -15.67 -0.48
CA SER A 335 -0.83 -17.10 -0.69
C SER A 335 0.21 -17.42 -1.77
N GLY A 336 0.83 -16.41 -2.39
CA GLY A 336 1.68 -16.63 -3.56
C GLY A 336 0.92 -17.38 -4.65
N TRP A 337 -0.18 -16.80 -5.12
CA TRP A 337 -1.06 -17.41 -6.13
C TRP A 337 -1.69 -18.75 -5.70
N GLY A 338 -1.97 -18.92 -4.41
CA GLY A 338 -2.56 -20.14 -3.86
C GLY A 338 -1.61 -21.34 -3.81
N THR A 339 -0.31 -21.12 -3.94
CA THR A 339 0.71 -22.18 -4.02
C THR A 339 1.66 -22.24 -2.84
N SER A 340 1.58 -21.27 -1.90
CA SER A 340 2.38 -21.29 -0.69
C SER A 340 2.14 -22.55 0.16
N ALA A 341 3.11 -22.94 0.98
CA ALA A 341 2.99 -24.10 1.85
C ALA A 341 1.77 -24.02 2.80
N LEU A 342 1.41 -22.80 3.26
CA LEU A 342 0.21 -22.58 4.08
C LEU A 342 -1.07 -22.78 3.28
N ALA A 343 -1.12 -22.27 2.06
CA ALA A 343 -2.25 -22.49 1.18
C ALA A 343 -2.44 -23.98 0.87
N MET A 344 -1.38 -24.65 0.43
CA MET A 344 -1.42 -26.03 -0.03
C MET A 344 -1.73 -27.03 1.07
N ASN A 345 -1.10 -26.88 2.23
CA ASN A 345 -1.17 -27.89 3.31
C ASN A 345 -2.21 -27.58 4.38
N ARG A 346 -2.68 -26.31 4.46
CA ARG A 346 -3.55 -25.84 5.53
C ARG A 346 -4.79 -25.09 5.04
N ASN A 347 -5.02 -25.00 3.74
CA ASN A 347 -6.09 -24.20 3.12
C ASN A 347 -6.09 -22.72 3.59
N ASN A 348 -4.92 -22.22 4.00
CA ASN A 348 -4.75 -20.88 4.58
C ASN A 348 -4.19 -19.93 3.52
N LEU A 349 -5.11 -19.21 2.86
CA LEU A 349 -4.78 -18.27 1.77
C LEU A 349 -4.28 -16.90 2.26
N PHE A 350 -4.43 -16.59 3.55
CA PHE A 350 -4.18 -15.24 4.09
C PHE A 350 -3.09 -15.22 5.15
N GLY A 351 -2.36 -16.32 5.34
CA GLY A 351 -1.30 -16.40 6.36
C GLY A 351 -1.82 -16.31 7.80
N TRP A 352 -3.08 -16.63 8.05
CA TRP A 352 -3.72 -16.45 9.35
C TRP A 352 -2.99 -17.22 10.46
N GLY A 353 -2.64 -16.52 11.55
CA GLY A 353 -1.89 -17.12 12.69
C GLY A 353 -0.42 -17.41 12.40
N ALA A 354 0.10 -17.08 11.21
CA ALA A 354 1.53 -17.13 10.94
C ALA A 354 2.19 -15.88 11.51
N PHE A 355 3.12 -16.09 12.44
CA PHE A 355 3.98 -15.04 12.96
C PHE A 355 5.41 -15.30 12.48
N ASP A 356 6.15 -14.23 12.13
CA ASP A 356 7.55 -14.34 11.70
C ASP A 356 8.42 -15.11 12.72
N SER A 357 8.06 -15.02 14.00
CA SER A 357 8.73 -15.75 15.10
C SER A 357 8.38 -17.23 15.17
N ASN A 358 7.22 -17.67 14.65
CA ASN A 358 6.80 -19.07 14.62
C ASN A 358 5.76 -19.36 13.53
N PRO A 359 6.20 -19.61 12.26
CA PRO A 359 5.30 -19.95 11.14
C PRO A 359 4.50 -21.24 11.37
N ASN A 360 4.95 -22.11 12.28
CA ASN A 360 4.27 -23.38 12.57
C ASN A 360 2.93 -23.21 13.32
N ASN A 361 2.70 -22.05 13.94
CA ASN A 361 1.43 -21.71 14.60
C ASN A 361 0.33 -21.25 13.65
N ALA A 362 0.61 -21.19 12.34
CA ALA A 362 -0.39 -20.81 11.34
C ALA A 362 -1.63 -21.73 11.41
N ALA A 363 -2.81 -21.10 11.32
CA ALA A 363 -4.08 -21.81 11.36
C ALA A 363 -4.22 -22.78 10.19
N SER A 364 -4.93 -23.88 10.43
CA SER A 364 -5.35 -24.84 9.42
C SER A 364 -6.87 -24.83 9.33
N PHE A 365 -7.38 -24.83 8.10
CA PHE A 365 -8.82 -24.83 7.83
C PHE A 365 -9.23 -26.15 7.17
N THR A 366 -10.47 -26.59 7.40
CA THR A 366 -11.01 -27.82 6.82
C THR A 366 -11.21 -27.69 5.31
N SER A 367 -11.43 -26.45 4.83
CA SER A 367 -11.57 -26.14 3.41
C SER A 367 -11.06 -24.73 3.11
N VAL A 368 -10.85 -24.44 1.81
CA VAL A 368 -10.54 -23.08 1.33
C VAL A 368 -11.72 -22.13 1.63
N ALA A 369 -12.95 -22.57 1.47
CA ALA A 369 -14.15 -21.79 1.78
C ALA A 369 -14.19 -21.35 3.26
N GLU A 370 -13.87 -22.24 4.19
CA GLU A 370 -13.77 -21.91 5.61
C GLU A 370 -12.70 -20.84 5.86
N GLY A 371 -11.52 -20.95 5.23
CA GLY A 371 -10.46 -19.95 5.34
C GLY A 371 -10.89 -18.57 4.83
N ILE A 372 -11.58 -18.52 3.69
CA ILE A 372 -12.13 -17.27 3.10
C ILE A 372 -13.17 -16.67 4.05
N ASN A 373 -14.12 -17.47 4.55
CA ASN A 373 -15.17 -17.00 5.47
C ASN A 373 -14.61 -16.47 6.79
N ILE A 374 -13.60 -17.15 7.38
CA ILE A 374 -12.96 -16.67 8.60
C ILE A 374 -12.20 -15.37 8.34
N HIS A 375 -11.51 -15.25 7.20
CA HIS A 375 -10.83 -14.02 6.88
C HIS A 375 -11.80 -12.86 6.69
N ALA A 376 -12.84 -13.02 5.90
CA ALA A 376 -13.84 -11.99 5.62
C ALA A 376 -14.70 -11.66 6.86
N GLY A 377 -15.24 -12.67 7.53
CA GLY A 377 -16.20 -12.50 8.63
C GLY A 377 -15.57 -12.18 9.99
N LYS A 378 -14.25 -12.36 10.14
CA LYS A 378 -13.55 -12.15 11.39
C LYS A 378 -12.30 -11.28 11.24
N SER A 379 -11.25 -11.75 10.56
CA SER A 379 -9.95 -11.11 10.55
C SER A 379 -9.94 -9.75 9.84
N LEU A 380 -10.33 -9.72 8.56
CA LEU A 380 -10.35 -8.49 7.77
C LEU A 380 -11.40 -7.50 8.31
N ARG A 381 -12.51 -8.03 8.83
CA ARG A 381 -13.54 -7.23 9.50
C ARG A 381 -13.00 -6.33 10.60
N GLU A 382 -11.98 -6.78 11.35
CA GLU A 382 -11.39 -6.00 12.44
C GLU A 382 -10.71 -4.72 11.92
N TYR A 383 -10.22 -4.73 10.69
CA TYR A 383 -9.60 -3.56 10.05
C TYR A 383 -10.60 -2.59 9.40
N ILE A 384 -11.81 -3.06 9.10
CA ILE A 384 -12.90 -2.25 8.52
C ILE A 384 -14.03 -1.97 9.51
N ASN A 385 -13.89 -2.35 10.76
CA ASN A 385 -14.82 -2.05 11.84
C ASN A 385 -14.42 -0.74 12.51
N THR A 386 -15.26 0.26 12.42
CA THR A 386 -14.99 1.61 12.94
C THR A 386 -14.83 1.66 14.47
N SER A 387 -15.28 0.62 15.19
CA SER A 387 -15.10 0.50 16.65
C SER A 387 -13.78 -0.20 17.05
N ASP A 388 -12.97 -0.65 16.08
CA ASP A 388 -11.67 -1.32 16.35
C ASP A 388 -10.50 -0.32 16.21
N GLY A 389 -9.52 -0.41 17.09
CA GLY A 389 -8.32 0.43 17.04
C GLY A 389 -7.43 0.25 15.80
N ARG A 390 -7.72 -0.75 14.95
CA ARG A 390 -7.04 -0.99 13.66
C ARG A 390 -7.74 -0.33 12.48
N PHE A 391 -8.87 0.32 12.70
CA PHE A 391 -9.58 1.02 11.64
C PHE A 391 -8.89 2.33 11.26
N PHE A 392 -8.50 2.46 10.00
CA PHE A 392 -7.96 3.68 9.40
C PHE A 392 -8.56 3.96 8.01
N GLY A 393 -9.74 3.43 7.74
CA GLY A 393 -10.46 3.48 6.47
C GLY A 393 -10.75 2.08 5.92
N SER A 394 -11.86 1.94 5.20
CA SER A 394 -12.34 0.64 4.68
C SER A 394 -11.79 0.30 3.29
N HIS A 395 -10.59 0.70 2.97
CA HIS A 395 -9.90 0.46 1.70
C HIS A 395 -8.47 -0.04 1.97
N PHE A 396 -7.76 -0.54 0.97
CA PHE A 396 -6.39 -1.02 1.19
C PHE A 396 -5.40 0.13 1.48
N GLY A 397 -5.48 1.22 0.72
CA GLY A 397 -4.79 2.47 1.01
C GLY A 397 -3.26 2.41 0.99
N ASN A 398 -2.68 3.17 1.94
CA ASN A 398 -1.24 3.34 2.11
C ASN A 398 -0.88 3.39 3.61
N LYS A 399 0.24 4.00 3.99
CA LYS A 399 0.59 4.13 5.42
C LYS A 399 -0.17 5.26 6.12
N GLU A 400 -0.75 6.19 5.38
CA GLU A 400 -1.59 7.25 5.94
C GLU A 400 -3.00 6.77 6.27
N SER A 401 -3.57 5.93 5.42
CA SER A 401 -4.97 5.51 5.54
C SER A 401 -5.23 4.12 4.97
N GLY A 402 -6.31 3.51 5.43
CA GLY A 402 -6.73 2.19 5.02
C GLY A 402 -6.13 1.05 5.85
N ILE A 403 -6.37 -0.15 5.39
CA ILE A 403 -5.97 -1.41 6.02
C ILE A 403 -4.45 -1.49 6.16
N SER A 404 -3.70 -1.01 5.16
CA SER A 404 -2.22 -1.05 5.11
C SER A 404 -1.54 -0.39 6.30
N VAL A 405 -2.23 0.52 7.02
CA VAL A 405 -1.68 1.18 8.21
C VAL A 405 -1.32 0.18 9.30
N LYS A 406 -2.17 -0.83 9.54
CA LYS A 406 -2.04 -1.82 10.62
C LYS A 406 -1.91 -3.25 10.16
N TYR A 407 -2.20 -3.56 8.90
CA TYR A 407 -2.19 -4.92 8.38
C TYR A 407 -0.79 -5.37 7.93
N ALA A 408 -0.07 -4.55 7.21
CA ALA A 408 1.18 -4.92 6.59
C ALA A 408 2.34 -4.01 7.01
N SER A 409 3.55 -4.56 7.14
CA SER A 409 4.80 -3.79 7.27
C SER A 409 5.31 -3.24 5.94
N ASP A 410 4.88 -3.83 4.83
CA ASP A 410 5.19 -3.35 3.50
C ASP A 410 4.48 -2.01 3.22
N ALA A 411 5.25 -0.95 2.97
CA ALA A 411 4.72 0.37 2.66
C ALA A 411 3.95 0.43 1.33
N TYR A 412 4.18 -0.54 0.45
CA TYR A 412 3.58 -0.62 -0.89
C TYR A 412 2.46 -1.67 -0.99
N TYR A 413 2.00 -2.19 0.14
CA TYR A 413 1.00 -3.26 0.19
C TYR A 413 -0.28 -2.91 -0.58
N GLY A 414 -0.85 -1.72 -0.32
CA GLY A 414 -2.07 -1.28 -1.01
C GLY A 414 -1.90 -1.15 -2.53
N LEU A 415 -0.75 -0.66 -2.99
CA LEU A 415 -0.42 -0.59 -4.42
C LEU A 415 -0.27 -1.98 -5.06
N LYS A 416 0.27 -2.96 -4.33
CA LYS A 416 0.38 -4.35 -4.80
C LYS A 416 -0.99 -4.99 -4.98
N ILE A 417 -1.90 -4.77 -4.05
CA ILE A 417 -3.29 -5.24 -4.17
C ILE A 417 -4.01 -4.51 -5.31
N ALA A 418 -3.86 -3.19 -5.42
CA ALA A 418 -4.42 -2.39 -6.51
C ALA A 418 -3.94 -2.86 -7.89
N SER A 419 -2.65 -3.17 -8.03
CA SER A 419 -2.08 -3.71 -9.27
C SER A 419 -2.71 -5.03 -9.67
N LEU A 420 -2.91 -5.95 -8.74
CA LEU A 420 -3.59 -7.22 -9.00
C LEU A 420 -5.06 -7.03 -9.39
N ALA A 421 -5.76 -6.09 -8.73
CA ALA A 421 -7.15 -5.78 -9.06
C ALA A 421 -7.27 -5.18 -10.46
N TYR A 422 -6.39 -4.24 -10.80
CA TYR A 422 -6.33 -3.68 -12.15
C TYR A 422 -6.03 -4.74 -13.22
N GLN A 423 -5.04 -5.60 -12.99
CA GLN A 423 -4.72 -6.69 -13.91
C GLN A 423 -5.90 -7.64 -14.10
N PHE A 424 -6.63 -7.94 -13.02
CA PHE A 424 -7.82 -8.78 -13.08
C PHE A 424 -8.91 -8.15 -13.96
N ASP A 425 -9.25 -6.89 -13.67
CA ASP A 425 -10.30 -6.16 -14.39
C ASP A 425 -9.94 -6.01 -15.87
N LYS A 426 -8.68 -5.73 -16.17
CA LYS A 426 -8.14 -5.65 -17.53
C LYS A 426 -8.24 -6.97 -18.30
N ILE A 427 -7.89 -8.10 -17.66
CA ILE A 427 -7.99 -9.43 -18.26
C ILE A 427 -9.45 -9.82 -18.48
N TYR A 428 -10.33 -9.52 -17.52
CA TYR A 428 -11.74 -9.78 -17.63
C TYR A 428 -12.40 -9.06 -18.81
N ASN A 429 -11.93 -7.87 -19.15
CA ASN A 429 -12.41 -7.05 -20.25
C ASN A 429 -11.59 -7.21 -21.55
N ASP A 430 -10.86 -8.30 -21.71
CA ASP A 430 -10.07 -8.64 -22.91
C ASP A 430 -9.12 -7.51 -23.38
N TYR A 431 -8.61 -6.72 -22.43
CA TYR A 431 -7.68 -5.60 -22.68
C TYR A 431 -8.23 -4.50 -23.63
N ASP A 432 -9.54 -4.36 -23.76
CA ASP A 432 -10.17 -3.39 -24.68
C ASP A 432 -10.21 -1.95 -24.14
N GLY A 433 -9.73 -1.74 -22.90
CA GLY A 433 -9.73 -0.44 -22.22
C GLY A 433 -11.01 -0.12 -21.45
N ASN A 434 -12.07 -0.91 -21.60
CA ASN A 434 -13.26 -0.83 -20.77
C ASN A 434 -13.04 -1.67 -19.51
N LEU A 435 -13.13 -1.07 -18.34
CA LEU A 435 -12.92 -1.75 -17.07
C LEU A 435 -14.25 -1.83 -16.32
N THR A 436 -14.56 -2.99 -15.74
CA THR A 436 -15.84 -3.23 -15.06
C THR A 436 -15.85 -2.68 -13.64
N GLU A 437 -14.76 -2.84 -12.91
CA GLU A 437 -14.65 -2.36 -11.52
C GLU A 437 -14.10 -0.93 -11.45
N TYR A 438 -13.22 -0.54 -12.36
CA TYR A 438 -12.65 0.81 -12.39
C TYR A 438 -13.74 1.86 -12.59
N ASN A 439 -13.79 2.83 -11.68
CA ASN A 439 -14.80 3.87 -11.67
C ASN A 439 -16.26 3.35 -11.61
N SER A 440 -16.47 2.13 -11.13
CA SER A 440 -17.83 1.56 -11.05
C SER A 440 -18.77 2.35 -10.14
N TYR A 441 -18.22 2.98 -9.10
CA TYR A 441 -18.93 3.91 -8.21
C TYR A 441 -18.06 5.14 -7.90
N PRO A 442 -18.67 6.30 -7.61
CA PRO A 442 -17.96 7.41 -7.01
C PRO A 442 -17.45 7.01 -5.61
N ILE A 443 -16.20 7.38 -5.32
CA ILE A 443 -15.58 7.21 -4.01
C ILE A 443 -15.58 8.57 -3.32
N GLY A 444 -16.25 8.64 -2.15
CA GLY A 444 -16.24 9.81 -1.28
C GLY A 444 -15.33 9.61 -0.07
N VAL A 445 -14.77 10.71 0.43
CA VAL A 445 -14.11 10.79 1.74
C VAL A 445 -14.91 11.69 2.63
N ILE A 446 -15.33 11.18 3.79
CA ILE A 446 -15.99 11.98 4.81
C ILE A 446 -14.94 12.84 5.52
N LYS A 447 -15.16 14.17 5.52
CA LYS A 447 -14.14 15.16 5.86
C LYS A 447 -13.88 15.30 7.35
N ASN A 448 -14.92 15.19 8.17
CA ASN A 448 -14.82 15.54 9.57
C ASN A 448 -15.13 14.35 10.48
N TYR A 449 -14.43 14.34 11.61
CA TYR A 449 -14.77 13.47 12.72
C TYR A 449 -16.11 13.90 13.34
N GLY A 450 -16.98 12.97 13.59
CA GLY A 450 -18.29 13.23 14.17
C GLY A 450 -19.38 13.59 13.15
N ASP A 451 -19.09 13.58 11.85
CA ASP A 451 -20.12 13.77 10.83
C ASP A 451 -21.21 12.70 10.95
N ALA A 452 -22.46 13.13 10.93
CA ALA A 452 -23.62 12.26 11.14
C ALA A 452 -24.06 11.59 9.83
N ILE A 453 -24.42 10.32 9.95
CA ILE A 453 -25.08 9.53 8.90
C ILE A 453 -26.54 9.33 9.28
N TYR A 454 -27.43 9.61 8.35
CA TYR A 454 -28.88 9.67 8.55
C TYR A 454 -29.61 8.52 7.85
N ASP A 455 -30.76 8.14 8.37
CA ASP A 455 -31.66 7.12 7.76
C ASP A 455 -32.33 7.61 6.47
N SER A 456 -32.50 8.93 6.35
CA SER A 456 -33.11 9.61 5.21
C SER A 456 -32.67 11.07 5.18
N ILE A 457 -32.92 11.78 4.07
CA ILE A 457 -32.69 13.22 3.95
C ILE A 457 -33.45 13.96 5.04
N ASN A 458 -32.74 14.75 5.86
CA ASN A 458 -33.30 15.43 7.04
C ASN A 458 -33.95 14.49 8.07
N GLY A 459 -33.61 13.21 8.06
CA GLY A 459 -34.15 12.19 8.95
C GLY A 459 -33.44 12.08 10.29
N ASN A 460 -33.47 10.88 10.89
CA ASN A 460 -32.82 10.63 12.16
C ASN A 460 -31.37 10.21 11.96
N VAL A 461 -30.52 10.62 12.90
CA VAL A 461 -29.11 10.17 12.91
C VAL A 461 -29.08 8.68 13.27
N MET A 462 -28.49 7.88 12.39
CA MET A 462 -28.24 6.46 12.63
C MET A 462 -26.96 6.25 13.44
N TYR A 463 -25.88 6.97 13.06
CA TYR A 463 -24.60 6.98 13.75
C TYR A 463 -23.79 8.20 13.34
N THR A 464 -22.70 8.44 14.07
CA THR A 464 -21.69 9.41 13.69
C THR A 464 -20.38 8.69 13.31
N THR A 465 -19.55 9.37 12.53
CA THR A 465 -18.25 8.84 12.11
C THR A 465 -17.22 8.85 13.24
N GLU A 466 -17.65 8.77 14.48
CA GLU A 466 -16.82 8.67 15.66
C GLU A 466 -16.24 7.27 15.81
N TYR A 467 -14.93 7.19 16.01
CA TYR A 467 -14.24 6.02 16.49
C TYR A 467 -13.06 6.45 17.38
N GLY A 468 -12.42 5.52 18.06
CA GLY A 468 -11.49 5.76 19.15
C GLY A 468 -10.21 6.57 18.83
N SER A 469 -10.14 7.23 17.68
CA SER A 469 -9.00 8.06 17.27
C SER A 469 -9.49 9.33 16.58
N THR A 470 -9.03 10.49 17.03
CA THR A 470 -9.33 11.79 16.43
C THR A 470 -8.66 12.03 15.07
N TYR A 471 -7.95 11.05 14.54
CA TYR A 471 -7.21 11.15 13.29
C TYR A 471 -7.94 10.40 12.17
N GLN A 472 -9.03 11.02 11.71
CA GLN A 472 -9.72 10.57 10.51
C GLN A 472 -9.20 11.32 9.30
N ARG A 473 -8.23 10.77 8.64
CA ARG A 473 -8.07 11.06 7.22
C ARG A 473 -8.53 9.82 6.46
N ASN A 474 -9.40 10.05 5.46
CA ASN A 474 -9.83 9.05 4.49
C ASN A 474 -10.80 7.96 5.01
N TYR A 475 -11.84 8.39 5.71
CA TYR A 475 -13.04 7.57 5.88
C TYR A 475 -13.73 7.46 4.51
N THR A 476 -13.25 6.52 3.70
CA THR A 476 -13.79 6.31 2.35
C THR A 476 -15.15 5.62 2.39
N VAL A 477 -16.04 6.06 1.53
CA VAL A 477 -17.37 5.49 1.33
C VAL A 477 -17.67 5.37 -0.15
N THR A 478 -18.43 4.35 -0.51
CA THR A 478 -19.05 4.24 -1.84
C THR A 478 -20.26 5.14 -1.88
N VAL A 479 -20.30 6.07 -2.83
CA VAL A 479 -21.44 6.94 -3.07
C VAL A 479 -22.36 6.25 -4.06
N LEU A 480 -23.63 6.09 -3.69
CA LEU A 480 -24.63 5.37 -4.47
C LEU A 480 -25.48 6.30 -5.32
N ALA A 481 -25.82 7.49 -4.80
CA ALA A 481 -26.63 8.48 -5.49
C ALA A 481 -26.54 9.86 -4.83
N GLU A 482 -27.05 10.90 -5.52
CA GLU A 482 -27.24 12.27 -5.01
C GLU A 482 -28.72 12.65 -5.07
N LYS A 483 -29.20 13.33 -4.02
CA LYS A 483 -30.53 13.95 -3.99
C LYS A 483 -30.55 15.13 -3.04
N ASP A 484 -31.10 16.27 -3.50
CA ASP A 484 -31.40 17.45 -2.67
C ASP A 484 -30.21 17.96 -1.82
N GLY A 485 -28.98 17.86 -2.36
CA GLY A 485 -27.75 18.25 -1.64
C GLY A 485 -27.21 17.22 -0.65
N TRP A 486 -27.69 15.98 -0.74
CA TRP A 486 -27.26 14.84 0.06
C TRP A 486 -26.71 13.73 -0.82
N TYR A 487 -25.73 12.98 -0.28
CA TYR A 487 -25.28 11.72 -0.86
C TYR A 487 -25.87 10.53 -0.10
N LYS A 488 -26.39 9.57 -0.88
CA LYS A 488 -26.66 8.22 -0.40
C LYS A 488 -25.38 7.43 -0.45
N ILE A 489 -25.00 6.81 0.65
CA ILE A 489 -23.74 6.07 0.76
C ILE A 489 -23.97 4.64 1.21
N GLN A 490 -23.08 3.74 0.81
CA GLN A 490 -22.96 2.42 1.42
C GLN A 490 -22.31 2.56 2.78
N SER A 491 -23.01 2.12 3.84
CA SER A 491 -22.51 2.26 5.21
C SER A 491 -21.25 1.40 5.43
N THR A 492 -20.22 2.00 6.00
CA THR A 492 -19.05 1.24 6.48
C THR A 492 -19.42 0.40 7.70
N ASP A 493 -20.26 0.94 8.58
CA ASP A 493 -20.75 0.26 9.77
C ASP A 493 -21.90 -0.71 9.46
N TYR A 494 -22.00 -1.76 10.27
CA TYR A 494 -23.15 -2.65 10.25
C TYR A 494 -24.35 -1.97 10.89
N LEU A 495 -25.51 -2.04 10.24
CA LEU A 495 -26.76 -1.44 10.72
C LEU A 495 -27.76 -2.53 11.07
N GLU A 496 -28.44 -2.37 12.20
CA GLU A 496 -29.56 -3.18 12.62
C GLU A 496 -30.71 -2.25 13.06
N ASN A 497 -31.87 -2.37 12.39
CA ASN A 497 -33.03 -1.49 12.64
C ASN A 497 -32.67 0.02 12.55
N GLY A 498 -31.87 0.42 11.55
CA GLY A 498 -31.48 1.80 11.33
C GLY A 498 -30.50 2.38 12.37
N LYS A 499 -29.82 1.54 13.15
CA LYS A 499 -28.83 1.96 14.13
C LYS A 499 -27.51 1.17 13.94
N LYS A 500 -26.42 1.83 14.26
CA LYS A 500 -25.10 1.17 14.28
C LYS A 500 -25.11 0.01 15.27
N LEU A 501 -24.76 -1.16 14.76
CA LEU A 501 -24.55 -2.34 15.58
C LEU A 501 -23.16 -2.31 16.21
N ASP A 502 -23.08 -2.48 17.53
CA ASP A 502 -21.78 -2.70 18.19
C ASP A 502 -21.20 -4.06 17.75
N THR A 503 -20.20 -4.00 16.89
CA THR A 503 -19.54 -5.17 16.29
C THR A 503 -18.20 -5.50 16.93
N ALA A 504 -17.77 -4.73 17.93
CA ALA A 504 -16.42 -4.84 18.50
C ALA A 504 -16.08 -6.25 19.02
N LYS A 505 -17.10 -7.07 19.32
CA LYS A 505 -16.94 -8.42 19.88
C LYS A 505 -17.73 -9.51 19.14
N LYS A 506 -18.30 -9.20 17.97
CA LYS A 506 -19.17 -10.17 17.25
C LYS A 506 -18.51 -10.53 15.92
N ASP A 507 -18.11 -11.80 15.77
CA ASP A 507 -17.64 -12.35 14.50
C ASP A 507 -18.81 -12.80 13.62
N PHE A 508 -18.57 -12.89 12.31
CA PHE A 508 -19.51 -13.42 11.32
C PHE A 508 -20.86 -12.68 11.23
N ILE A 509 -20.86 -11.35 11.49
CA ILE A 509 -22.05 -10.55 11.30
C ILE A 509 -22.34 -10.43 9.80
N LYS A 510 -23.59 -10.76 9.43
CA LYS A 510 -24.03 -10.59 8.05
C LYS A 510 -24.20 -9.12 7.70
N TYR A 511 -23.80 -8.78 6.50
CA TYR A 511 -23.97 -7.45 5.94
C TYR A 511 -25.05 -7.47 4.86
N ASP A 512 -26.13 -6.74 5.07
CA ASP A 512 -27.19 -6.59 4.07
C ASP A 512 -26.92 -5.33 3.23
N TRP A 513 -26.59 -5.52 1.98
CA TRP A 513 -26.28 -4.44 1.03
C TRP A 513 -27.41 -3.44 0.83
N ASN A 514 -28.67 -3.87 0.99
CA ASN A 514 -29.84 -3.04 0.76
C ASN A 514 -30.19 -2.17 1.98
N THR A 515 -29.95 -2.67 3.18
CA THR A 515 -30.30 -1.98 4.43
C THR A 515 -29.12 -1.24 5.08
N ASN A 516 -27.87 -1.63 4.74
CA ASN A 516 -26.69 -0.92 5.23
C ASN A 516 -26.36 0.28 4.33
N VAL A 517 -27.31 1.19 4.20
CA VAL A 517 -27.20 2.46 3.46
C VAL A 517 -27.54 3.63 4.35
N GLY A 518 -27.02 4.79 4.07
CA GLY A 518 -27.30 6.01 4.82
C GLY A 518 -27.17 7.25 3.97
N TRP A 519 -27.54 8.39 4.53
CA TRP A 519 -27.47 9.69 3.89
C TRP A 519 -26.52 10.61 4.66
N ILE A 520 -25.76 11.40 3.92
CA ILE A 520 -24.85 12.42 4.47
C ILE A 520 -24.94 13.68 3.62
N GLU A 521 -24.86 14.85 4.24
CA GLU A 521 -24.82 16.12 3.49
C GLU A 521 -23.59 16.14 2.54
N LYS A 522 -23.84 16.54 1.31
CA LYS A 522 -22.80 16.63 0.26
C LYS A 522 -21.59 17.47 0.66
N SER A 523 -21.81 18.53 1.44
CA SER A 523 -20.77 19.43 1.95
C SER A 523 -19.75 18.71 2.85
N HIS A 524 -20.11 17.59 3.45
CA HIS A 524 -19.28 16.80 4.36
C HIS A 524 -18.47 15.71 3.62
N VAL A 525 -18.65 15.55 2.33
CA VAL A 525 -17.97 14.52 1.52
C VAL A 525 -17.16 15.19 0.42
N GLU A 526 -15.93 14.72 0.25
CA GLU A 526 -15.06 15.02 -0.90
C GLU A 526 -15.05 13.81 -1.82
N LEU A 527 -15.43 14.00 -3.08
CA LEU A 527 -15.29 12.95 -4.09
C LEU A 527 -13.83 12.92 -4.56
N ILE A 528 -13.20 11.75 -4.48
CA ILE A 528 -11.78 11.58 -4.80
C ILE A 528 -11.53 10.77 -6.08
N ALA A 529 -12.46 9.90 -6.46
CA ALA A 529 -12.35 9.07 -7.66
C ALA A 529 -13.74 8.54 -8.06
N GLY A 530 -13.83 7.92 -9.22
CA GLY A 530 -15.05 7.31 -9.73
C GLY A 530 -15.78 8.15 -10.77
N LEU A 531 -16.95 7.69 -11.15
CA LEU A 531 -17.85 8.40 -12.05
C LEU A 531 -18.52 9.60 -11.36
N ASP A 532 -19.20 10.43 -12.15
CA ASP A 532 -20.12 11.43 -11.62
C ASP A 532 -21.24 10.75 -10.83
N VAL A 533 -21.66 11.37 -9.73
CA VAL A 533 -22.73 10.82 -8.89
C VAL A 533 -24.06 10.98 -9.63
N GLU A 534 -24.77 9.87 -9.79
CA GLU A 534 -26.11 9.89 -10.38
C GLU A 534 -27.16 10.41 -9.37
N SER A 535 -28.20 11.06 -9.90
CA SER A 535 -29.33 11.47 -9.08
C SER A 535 -30.13 10.25 -8.60
N GLU A 536 -30.59 10.23 -7.34
CA GLU A 536 -31.51 9.21 -6.84
C GLU A 536 -32.79 9.27 -7.65
N PRO A 537 -33.29 8.14 -8.19
CA PRO A 537 -34.56 8.12 -8.92
C PRO A 537 -35.72 8.57 -8.06
N THR A 538 -36.55 9.49 -8.55
CA THR A 538 -37.58 10.14 -7.77
C THR A 538 -38.97 9.53 -7.94
N GLU A 539 -39.27 8.87 -9.06
CA GLU A 539 -40.59 8.36 -9.37
C GLU A 539 -40.54 7.13 -10.29
N ILE A 540 -41.39 6.14 -10.05
CA ILE A 540 -41.59 5.02 -10.96
C ILE A 540 -42.41 5.49 -12.15
N ILE A 541 -41.80 5.56 -13.33
CA ILE A 541 -42.47 5.96 -14.57
C ILE A 541 -43.12 4.78 -15.30
N GLY A 542 -42.81 3.56 -14.89
CA GLY A 542 -43.33 2.35 -15.50
C GLY A 542 -42.73 1.08 -14.96
N SER A 543 -43.03 -0.04 -15.61
CA SER A 543 -42.41 -1.33 -15.35
C SER A 543 -41.95 -1.95 -16.66
N ALA A 544 -40.82 -2.65 -16.66
CA ALA A 544 -40.29 -3.39 -17.79
C ALA A 544 -40.20 -4.87 -17.44
N VAL A 545 -40.53 -5.73 -18.40
CA VAL A 545 -40.34 -7.18 -18.31
C VAL A 545 -39.25 -7.58 -19.28
N VAL A 546 -38.26 -8.27 -18.77
CA VAL A 546 -37.12 -8.76 -19.59
C VAL A 546 -37.58 -9.99 -20.36
N ASN A 547 -37.52 -9.90 -21.69
CA ASN A 547 -37.97 -10.96 -22.60
C ASN A 547 -36.86 -11.70 -23.31
N VAL A 548 -35.62 -11.49 -22.88
CA VAL A 548 -34.41 -12.13 -23.45
C VAL A 548 -33.51 -12.64 -22.34
N SER A 549 -32.84 -13.76 -22.62
CA SER A 549 -31.81 -14.26 -21.71
C SER A 549 -30.51 -13.47 -21.86
N GLY A 550 -29.80 -13.25 -20.76
CA GLY A 550 -28.49 -12.59 -20.78
C GLY A 550 -28.51 -11.08 -21.04
N LEU A 551 -29.62 -10.41 -20.78
CA LEU A 551 -29.68 -8.95 -20.87
C LEU A 551 -28.76 -8.31 -19.82
N ARG A 552 -27.73 -7.59 -20.30
CA ARG A 552 -26.75 -6.90 -19.45
C ARG A 552 -27.38 -5.67 -18.79
N VAL A 553 -27.23 -5.58 -17.48
CA VAL A 553 -27.58 -4.40 -16.70
C VAL A 553 -26.30 -3.58 -16.49
N ARG A 554 -26.35 -2.28 -16.73
CA ARG A 554 -25.23 -1.36 -16.62
C ARG A 554 -25.52 -0.26 -15.61
N GLN A 555 -24.50 0.40 -15.12
CA GLN A 555 -24.62 1.52 -14.16
C GLN A 555 -25.24 2.79 -14.76
N GLY A 556 -25.31 2.90 -16.09
CA GLY A 556 -25.88 4.05 -16.76
C GLY A 556 -26.24 3.73 -18.21
N PRO A 557 -26.86 4.70 -18.91
CA PRO A 557 -27.37 4.52 -20.26
C PRO A 557 -26.24 4.54 -21.28
N GLY A 558 -25.95 3.36 -21.86
CA GLY A 558 -24.96 3.22 -22.94
C GLY A 558 -23.92 2.13 -22.69
N LEU A 559 -23.21 1.75 -23.74
CA LEU A 559 -22.23 0.68 -23.72
C LEU A 559 -20.94 1.03 -22.95
N GLY A 560 -20.64 2.31 -22.76
CA GLY A 560 -19.48 2.80 -22.00
C GLY A 560 -19.61 2.68 -20.48
N TYR A 561 -20.82 2.39 -19.97
CA TYR A 561 -21.03 2.21 -18.53
C TYR A 561 -20.70 0.78 -18.09
N ALA A 562 -20.14 0.64 -16.90
CA ALA A 562 -19.81 -0.66 -16.31
C ALA A 562 -21.04 -1.56 -16.19
N MET A 563 -20.86 -2.85 -16.43
CA MET A 563 -21.90 -3.85 -16.26
C MET A 563 -22.07 -4.15 -14.77
N VAL A 564 -23.29 -4.07 -14.27
CA VAL A 564 -23.64 -4.41 -12.88
C VAL A 564 -24.21 -5.82 -12.73
N GLY A 565 -24.51 -6.50 -13.83
CA GLY A 565 -25.04 -7.85 -13.81
C GLY A 565 -25.93 -8.17 -15.01
N TYR A 566 -26.74 -9.21 -14.87
CA TYR A 566 -27.73 -9.63 -15.86
C TYR A 566 -29.13 -9.56 -15.27
N ALA A 567 -30.05 -9.00 -16.05
CA ALA A 567 -31.47 -9.08 -15.71
C ALA A 567 -31.98 -10.51 -15.91
N GLN A 568 -32.84 -10.96 -15.00
CA GLN A 568 -33.46 -12.27 -15.10
C GLN A 568 -34.49 -12.28 -16.24
N GLU A 569 -34.45 -13.26 -17.11
CA GLU A 569 -35.44 -13.48 -18.14
C GLU A 569 -36.83 -13.66 -17.50
N ASN A 570 -37.84 -12.98 -18.02
CA ASN A 570 -39.18 -12.83 -17.46
C ASN A 570 -39.23 -12.09 -16.09
N GLY A 571 -38.13 -11.50 -15.63
CA GLY A 571 -38.13 -10.65 -14.45
C GLY A 571 -38.83 -9.31 -14.74
N ALA A 572 -39.60 -8.80 -13.79
CA ALA A 572 -40.23 -7.48 -13.84
C ALA A 572 -39.44 -6.48 -13.00
N TYR A 573 -39.14 -5.31 -13.57
CA TYR A 573 -38.34 -4.25 -12.95
C TYR A 573 -39.07 -2.91 -13.00
N ASN A 574 -38.97 -2.12 -11.94
CA ASN A 574 -39.43 -0.75 -11.95
C ASN A 574 -38.56 0.10 -12.86
N VAL A 575 -39.20 0.95 -13.65
CA VAL A 575 -38.50 1.93 -14.51
C VAL A 575 -38.68 3.30 -13.89
N TYR A 576 -37.59 3.99 -13.64
CA TYR A 576 -37.58 5.31 -13.01
C TYR A 576 -37.23 6.42 -14.02
N ASP A 577 -36.47 6.11 -15.07
CA ASP A 577 -36.12 7.02 -16.15
C ASP A 577 -35.82 6.20 -17.42
N SER A 578 -35.85 6.83 -18.57
CA SER A 578 -35.44 6.24 -19.83
C SER A 578 -34.60 7.23 -20.66
N LYS A 579 -33.44 6.79 -21.12
CA LYS A 579 -32.55 7.56 -22.01
C LYS A 579 -32.18 6.71 -23.21
N GLN A 580 -32.10 7.34 -24.37
CA GLN A 580 -31.55 6.70 -25.56
C GLN A 580 -30.02 6.90 -25.61
N ALA A 581 -29.26 5.83 -25.71
CA ALA A 581 -27.83 5.85 -25.89
C ALA A 581 -27.39 4.66 -26.75
N ASP A 582 -26.43 4.87 -27.65
CA ASP A 582 -25.83 3.81 -28.49
C ASP A 582 -26.86 2.98 -29.28
N GLY A 583 -28.03 3.55 -29.62
CA GLY A 583 -29.11 2.86 -30.32
C GLY A 583 -30.01 2.00 -29.43
N TYR A 584 -29.89 2.09 -28.11
CA TYR A 584 -30.72 1.43 -27.09
C TYR A 584 -31.51 2.46 -26.28
N THR A 585 -32.63 2.02 -25.74
CA THR A 585 -33.45 2.82 -24.81
C THR A 585 -33.36 2.22 -23.42
#